data_2e3b91a063d311d91b5e1f7dddbfd099
#
_entry.id   2e3b91a063d311d91b5e1f7dddbfd099
#
_cell.length_a   1.000
_cell.length_b   1.000
_cell.length_c   1.000
_cell.angle_alpha   90.00
_cell.angle_beta   90.00
_cell.angle_gamma   90.00
#
_symmetry.space_group_name_H-M   'P 1'
#
loop_
_entity.id
_entity.type
_entity.pdbx_description
1 polymer ?
#
loop_
_entity_poly.entity_id
_entity_poly.type
_entity_poly.pdbx_seq_one_letter_code
_entity_poly.pdbx_strand_id
1 'polypeptide(L)'
;MQDSRTVSVSRPVGAGGRIALPQFAGQATPPPDRAPAPAPPHVRVGRRMVDSHGRTIRDLRISITDRCNFRCVYCMEPDVRFAPQEALLTVDEIVRVAAIAESLGVRKVRLTGGEPTLHPHLTDILAGLATATGVEIALITNASLLSRESLRAWNNAGLARLTISIDSLRPDRFARLTRSSSSPAQVLEGVQMALDEDLTPVKLNAVLIRGFNEDEAVELAALARTFGVEMRFIEYMPLDSAHAWDSSKWVSAAETRTAIEGVFPLIACDDDDPSSTARTFRFTDLEKDSPARVGFIAPVSNPFCGACSRLRITADGKVRPCLFSTTEWDLRSPLRAGATDEELADFLIDATWTKQPGHGITSSGFVQPDRPMSAIGG
;
A
#
# COMPACT_ATOMS: atom_id res chain seq x y z
N MET A 1 59.28 9.24 27.54
CA MET A 1 58.28 9.49 28.57
C MET A 1 57.10 10.19 27.89
N GLN A 2 56.14 9.43 27.41
CA GLN A 2 54.88 9.96 26.87
C GLN A 2 53.76 9.08 27.38
N ASP A 3 52.89 9.72 28.09
CA ASP A 3 51.79 9.12 28.82
C ASP A 3 50.60 8.93 27.86
N SER A 4 50.25 7.68 27.59
CA SER A 4 49.09 7.32 26.76
C SER A 4 47.88 7.05 27.66
N ARG A 5 47.00 8.04 27.81
CA ARG A 5 45.70 7.87 28.47
C ARG A 5 44.68 7.26 27.51
N THR A 6 44.44 5.99 27.71
CA THR A 6 43.27 5.29 27.14
C THR A 6 42.01 5.72 27.86
N VAL A 7 41.08 6.38 27.13
CA VAL A 7 39.74 6.69 27.62
C VAL A 7 38.88 5.46 27.33
N SER A 8 38.50 4.72 28.34
CA SER A 8 37.51 3.66 28.26
C SER A 8 36.12 4.25 28.33
N VAL A 9 35.37 4.20 27.22
CA VAL A 9 33.97 4.53 27.20
C VAL A 9 33.15 3.30 27.58
N SER A 10 32.72 3.24 28.83
CA SER A 10 31.74 2.25 29.29
C SER A 10 30.35 2.57 28.71
N ARG A 11 29.83 1.67 27.85
CA ARG A 11 28.44 1.66 27.43
C ARG A 11 27.56 1.26 28.62
N PRO A 12 26.47 2.01 28.93
CA PRO A 12 25.47 1.50 29.84
C PRO A 12 24.62 0.46 29.10
N VAL A 13 24.59 -0.75 29.59
CA VAL A 13 23.62 -1.78 29.25
C VAL A 13 22.28 -1.33 29.86
N GLY A 14 21.42 -0.66 29.07
CA GLY A 14 20.09 -0.28 29.46
C GLY A 14 19.16 -1.48 29.35
N ALA A 15 18.52 -1.80 30.46
CA ALA A 15 17.45 -2.78 30.58
C ALA A 15 16.37 -2.58 29.53
N GLY A 16 15.81 -3.68 28.98
CA GLY A 16 14.76 -3.70 27.98
C GLY A 16 13.50 -2.93 28.40
N GLY A 17 13.51 -1.64 28.13
CA GLY A 17 12.32 -0.80 28.22
C GLY A 17 11.39 -1.16 27.04
N ARG A 18 10.19 -1.66 27.35
CA ARG A 18 9.09 -1.72 26.36
C ARG A 18 8.89 -0.32 25.85
N ILE A 19 9.11 -0.10 24.54
CA ILE A 19 8.78 1.17 23.89
C ILE A 19 7.26 1.26 23.97
N ALA A 20 6.76 2.19 24.79
CA ALA A 20 5.32 2.47 24.85
C ALA A 20 4.91 3.07 23.50
N LEU A 21 4.01 2.37 22.79
CA LEU A 21 3.37 2.93 21.61
C LEU A 21 2.61 4.20 22.01
N PRO A 22 2.60 5.25 21.19
CA PRO A 22 1.86 6.47 21.51
C PRO A 22 0.39 6.14 21.71
N GLN A 23 -0.15 6.39 22.91
CA GLN A 23 -1.57 6.25 23.21
C GLN A 23 -2.31 7.45 22.60
N PHE A 24 -3.00 7.21 21.50
CA PHE A 24 -3.97 8.19 21.01
C PHE A 24 -5.29 7.96 21.76
N ALA A 25 -5.91 9.05 22.24
CA ALA A 25 -7.26 9.00 22.78
C ALA A 25 -8.24 8.61 21.66
N GLY A 26 -8.42 7.30 21.47
CA GLY A 26 -9.22 6.72 20.40
C GLY A 26 -10.62 6.42 20.89
N GLN A 27 -11.60 6.80 20.09
CA GLN A 27 -12.97 6.31 20.25
C GLN A 27 -12.96 4.80 20.03
N ALA A 28 -13.62 4.06 20.93
CA ALA A 28 -13.74 2.62 20.88
C ALA A 28 -14.32 2.15 19.52
N THR A 29 -13.69 1.15 18.91
CA THR A 29 -14.29 0.43 17.77
C THR A 29 -15.59 -0.22 18.23
N PRO A 30 -16.70 -0.09 17.49
CA PRO A 30 -17.93 -0.77 17.84
C PRO A 30 -17.74 -2.30 17.77
N PRO A 31 -18.47 -3.07 18.57
CA PRO A 31 -18.39 -4.52 18.59
C PRO A 31 -18.79 -5.13 17.22
N PRO A 32 -18.20 -6.28 16.82
CA PRO A 32 -18.29 -6.85 15.47
C PRO A 32 -19.66 -7.40 15.06
N ASP A 33 -20.65 -7.48 15.94
CA ASP A 33 -21.88 -8.27 15.74
C ASP A 33 -23.11 -7.51 15.22
N ARG A 34 -22.99 -6.26 14.81
CA ARG A 34 -24.12 -5.57 14.19
C ARG A 34 -23.77 -5.25 12.74
N ALA A 35 -24.56 -5.83 11.80
CA ALA A 35 -24.49 -5.38 10.40
C ALA A 35 -24.56 -3.85 10.38
N PRO A 36 -23.56 -3.17 9.78
CA PRO A 36 -23.50 -1.72 9.83
C PRO A 36 -24.74 -1.14 9.15
N ALA A 37 -25.32 -0.09 9.75
CA ALA A 37 -26.48 0.58 9.20
C ALA A 37 -26.16 1.15 7.82
N PRO A 38 -27.07 1.05 6.84
CA PRO A 38 -26.89 1.65 5.52
C PRO A 38 -26.77 3.18 5.61
N ALA A 39 -26.20 3.78 4.56
CA ALA A 39 -26.08 5.22 4.46
C ALA A 39 -27.46 5.90 4.52
N PRO A 40 -27.61 7.03 5.21
CA PRO A 40 -28.86 7.78 5.21
C PRO A 40 -29.27 8.23 3.80
N PRO A 41 -30.58 8.36 3.51
CA PRO A 41 -31.07 8.73 2.17
C PRO A 41 -30.41 9.97 1.56
N HIS A 42 -30.12 11.00 2.37
CA HIS A 42 -29.49 12.23 1.90
C HIS A 42 -28.05 12.02 1.38
N VAL A 43 -27.33 11.00 1.85
CA VAL A 43 -26.00 10.64 1.36
C VAL A 43 -26.10 10.01 -0.04
N ARG A 44 -27.11 9.20 -0.28
CA ARG A 44 -27.37 8.58 -1.59
C ARG A 44 -27.79 9.61 -2.66
N VAL A 45 -28.54 10.64 -2.28
CA VAL A 45 -28.97 11.72 -3.19
C VAL A 45 -27.77 12.45 -3.80
N GLY A 46 -26.70 12.66 -3.02
CA GLY A 46 -25.46 13.29 -3.50
C GLY A 46 -24.63 12.42 -4.45
N ARG A 47 -24.96 11.13 -4.58
CA ARG A 47 -24.27 10.10 -5.39
C ARG A 47 -22.75 10.23 -5.35
N ARG A 48 -22.19 10.30 -4.12
CA ARG A 48 -20.76 10.32 -3.84
C ARG A 48 -20.43 9.36 -2.73
N MET A 49 -19.30 8.71 -2.83
CA MET A 49 -18.77 7.90 -1.74
C MET A 49 -18.18 8.81 -0.65
N VAL A 50 -19.01 9.15 0.33
CA VAL A 50 -18.63 9.89 1.54
C VAL A 50 -18.91 9.00 2.74
N ASP A 51 -17.95 8.89 3.65
CA ASP A 51 -18.13 8.09 4.85
C ASP A 51 -18.81 8.87 6.00
N SER A 52 -19.15 8.16 7.10
CA SER A 52 -19.80 8.77 8.26
C SER A 52 -18.95 9.80 9.02
N HIS A 53 -17.71 10.00 8.61
CA HIS A 53 -16.77 11.00 9.16
C HIS A 53 -16.53 12.17 8.19
N GLY A 54 -17.28 12.25 7.07
CA GLY A 54 -17.17 13.31 6.07
C GLY A 54 -16.00 13.15 5.09
N ARG A 55 -15.31 12.00 5.08
CA ARG A 55 -14.19 11.76 4.16
C ARG A 55 -14.71 11.29 2.81
N THR A 56 -14.29 11.95 1.74
CA THR A 56 -14.65 11.57 0.37
C THR A 56 -13.66 10.56 -0.20
N ILE A 57 -14.16 9.47 -0.77
CA ILE A 57 -13.34 8.46 -1.44
C ILE A 57 -12.98 8.95 -2.84
N ARG A 58 -11.69 8.98 -3.15
CA ARG A 58 -11.13 9.35 -4.45
C ARG A 58 -10.20 8.30 -5.03
N ASP A 59 -9.72 7.39 -4.18
CA ASP A 59 -8.79 6.33 -4.54
C ASP A 59 -9.45 4.96 -4.34
N LEU A 60 -9.58 4.19 -5.41
CA LEU A 60 -10.02 2.80 -5.37
C LEU A 60 -8.82 1.89 -5.57
N ARG A 61 -8.61 0.93 -4.67
CA ARG A 61 -7.67 -0.17 -4.86
C ARG A 61 -8.44 -1.42 -5.23
N ILE A 62 -8.07 -2.05 -6.33
CA ILE A 62 -8.67 -3.31 -6.78
C ILE A 62 -7.56 -4.36 -6.80
N SER A 63 -7.73 -5.41 -6.01
CA SER A 63 -6.95 -6.63 -6.13
C SER A 63 -7.49 -7.42 -7.30
N ILE A 64 -6.68 -7.65 -8.32
CA ILE A 64 -7.10 -8.40 -9.52
C ILE A 64 -6.78 -9.88 -9.44
N THR A 65 -5.93 -10.28 -8.50
CA THR A 65 -5.57 -11.66 -8.20
C THR A 65 -5.08 -11.77 -6.76
N ASP A 66 -5.28 -12.92 -6.13
CA ASP A 66 -4.67 -13.27 -4.83
C ASP A 66 -3.33 -14.00 -4.99
N ARG A 67 -2.99 -14.44 -6.23
CA ARG A 67 -1.75 -15.16 -6.54
C ARG A 67 -0.55 -14.24 -6.51
N CYS A 68 0.54 -14.74 -5.92
CA CYS A 68 1.84 -14.06 -5.91
C CYS A 68 2.95 -15.10 -6.09
N ASN A 69 4.02 -14.72 -6.76
CA ASN A 69 5.23 -15.53 -6.87
C ASN A 69 6.24 -15.28 -5.74
N PHE A 70 5.97 -14.30 -4.86
CA PHE A 70 6.70 -14.09 -3.60
C PHE A 70 5.88 -14.60 -2.41
N ARG A 71 6.57 -14.81 -1.26
CA ARG A 71 6.00 -15.16 0.04
C ARG A 71 6.59 -14.26 1.13
N CYS A 72 6.46 -12.94 0.92
CA CYS A 72 7.06 -11.96 1.83
C CYS A 72 6.62 -12.20 3.27
N VAL A 73 7.58 -12.19 4.19
CA VAL A 73 7.40 -12.55 5.60
C VAL A 73 6.34 -11.73 6.35
N TYR A 74 6.03 -10.55 5.83
CA TYR A 74 5.03 -9.61 6.39
C TYR A 74 3.68 -9.64 5.65
N CYS A 75 3.54 -10.44 4.59
CA CYS A 75 2.41 -10.37 3.69
C CYS A 75 1.65 -11.68 3.56
N MET A 76 2.37 -12.82 3.44
CA MET A 76 1.76 -14.07 3.03
C MET A 76 2.50 -15.26 3.63
N GLU A 77 1.73 -16.25 4.11
CA GLU A 77 2.28 -17.52 4.55
C GLU A 77 2.83 -18.35 3.37
N PRO A 78 3.86 -19.19 3.60
CA PRO A 78 4.44 -20.02 2.53
C PRO A 78 3.45 -20.94 1.85
N ASP A 79 2.53 -21.51 2.60
CA ASP A 79 1.54 -22.54 2.21
C ASP A 79 0.13 -21.97 1.98
N VAL A 80 0.02 -20.66 1.74
CA VAL A 80 -1.26 -20.00 1.46
C VAL A 80 -2.04 -20.71 0.35
N ARG A 81 -3.34 -20.87 0.54
CA ARG A 81 -4.26 -21.39 -0.47
C ARG A 81 -4.91 -20.23 -1.21
N PHE A 82 -4.81 -20.27 -2.53
CA PHE A 82 -5.42 -19.28 -3.39
C PHE A 82 -6.88 -19.62 -3.71
N ALA A 83 -7.68 -18.59 -3.93
CA ALA A 83 -9.05 -18.78 -4.38
C ALA A 83 -9.09 -19.47 -5.77
N PRO A 84 -10.11 -20.30 -6.04
CA PRO A 84 -10.34 -20.82 -7.37
C PRO A 84 -10.67 -19.68 -8.33
N GLN A 85 -10.29 -19.84 -9.63
CA GLN A 85 -10.39 -18.77 -10.62
C GLN A 85 -11.83 -18.23 -10.78
N GLU A 86 -12.82 -19.11 -10.70
CA GLU A 86 -14.24 -18.77 -10.79
C GLU A 86 -14.75 -17.92 -9.60
N ALA A 87 -14.01 -17.91 -8.51
CA ALA A 87 -14.32 -17.05 -7.36
C ALA A 87 -13.77 -15.63 -7.53
N LEU A 88 -12.84 -15.40 -8.45
CA LEU A 88 -12.27 -14.08 -8.70
C LEU A 88 -13.18 -13.25 -9.61
N LEU A 89 -13.04 -11.93 -9.55
CA LEU A 89 -13.70 -11.01 -10.48
C LEU A 89 -13.14 -11.18 -11.90
N THR A 90 -14.03 -11.12 -12.88
CA THR A 90 -13.65 -11.10 -14.29
C THR A 90 -13.18 -9.70 -14.73
N VAL A 91 -12.60 -9.61 -15.94
CA VAL A 91 -12.21 -8.32 -16.54
C VAL A 91 -13.41 -7.37 -16.60
N ASP A 92 -14.55 -7.85 -17.13
CA ASP A 92 -15.76 -7.03 -17.28
C ASP A 92 -16.31 -6.58 -15.92
N GLU A 93 -16.30 -7.46 -14.91
CA GLU A 93 -16.71 -7.12 -13.55
C GLU A 93 -15.83 -6.03 -12.95
N ILE A 94 -14.50 -6.11 -13.12
CA ILE A 94 -13.54 -5.12 -12.65
C ILE A 94 -13.78 -3.76 -13.33
N VAL A 95 -13.90 -3.76 -14.65
CA VAL A 95 -14.13 -2.53 -15.44
C VAL A 95 -15.47 -1.88 -15.08
N ARG A 96 -16.55 -2.68 -15.00
CA ARG A 96 -17.87 -2.19 -14.61
C ARG A 96 -17.87 -1.53 -13.23
N VAL A 97 -17.26 -2.19 -12.24
CA VAL A 97 -17.18 -1.65 -10.86
C VAL A 97 -16.35 -0.38 -10.82
N ALA A 98 -15.26 -0.29 -11.57
CA ALA A 98 -14.45 0.92 -11.65
C ALA A 98 -15.21 2.09 -12.28
N ALA A 99 -15.99 1.87 -13.34
CA ALA A 99 -16.82 2.87 -13.98
C ALA A 99 -17.93 3.40 -13.02
N ILE A 100 -18.58 2.50 -12.29
CA ILE A 100 -19.54 2.90 -11.25
C ILE A 100 -18.84 3.73 -10.16
N ALA A 101 -17.66 3.31 -9.70
CA ALA A 101 -16.92 4.04 -8.68
C ALA A 101 -16.46 5.43 -9.16
N GLU A 102 -16.11 5.58 -10.44
CA GLU A 102 -15.80 6.89 -11.04
C GLU A 102 -17.02 7.81 -11.01
N SER A 103 -18.20 7.32 -11.37
CA SER A 103 -19.44 8.09 -11.32
C SER A 103 -19.75 8.59 -9.91
N LEU A 104 -19.25 7.89 -8.87
CA LEU A 104 -19.36 8.24 -7.46
C LEU A 104 -18.20 9.11 -6.93
N GLY A 105 -17.28 9.54 -7.80
CA GLY A 105 -16.24 10.51 -7.48
C GLY A 105 -14.81 9.94 -7.34
N VAL A 106 -14.58 8.65 -7.63
CA VAL A 106 -13.23 8.10 -7.73
C VAL A 106 -12.49 8.78 -8.89
N ARG A 107 -11.20 9.05 -8.67
CA ARG A 107 -10.30 9.69 -9.65
C ARG A 107 -9.08 8.84 -9.97
N LYS A 108 -8.82 7.84 -9.13
CA LYS A 108 -7.67 6.95 -9.28
C LYS A 108 -8.07 5.51 -8.97
N VAL A 109 -7.71 4.62 -9.88
CA VAL A 109 -7.76 3.17 -9.67
C VAL A 109 -6.35 2.64 -9.54
N ARG A 110 -6.09 1.91 -8.46
CA ARG A 110 -4.80 1.24 -8.27
C ARG A 110 -5.01 -0.26 -8.31
N LEU A 111 -4.45 -0.87 -9.35
CA LEU A 111 -4.42 -2.31 -9.49
C LEU A 111 -3.34 -2.90 -8.59
N THR A 112 -3.74 -3.88 -7.82
CA THR A 112 -2.89 -4.62 -6.88
C THR A 112 -3.27 -6.10 -6.94
N GLY A 113 -2.88 -6.84 -5.93
CA GLY A 113 -3.27 -8.24 -5.79
C GLY A 113 -2.32 -8.92 -4.82
N GLY A 114 -2.07 -10.20 -5.06
CA GLY A 114 -0.79 -10.78 -4.71
C GLY A 114 0.27 -10.12 -5.60
N GLU A 115 0.46 -10.64 -6.81
CA GLU A 115 1.27 -9.96 -7.84
C GLU A 115 0.43 -9.80 -9.11
N PRO A 116 0.03 -8.56 -9.47
CA PRO A 116 -0.89 -8.34 -10.58
C PRO A 116 -0.32 -8.73 -11.95
N THR A 117 1.01 -8.76 -12.10
CA THR A 117 1.66 -9.20 -13.36
C THR A 117 1.49 -10.69 -13.64
N LEU A 118 1.00 -11.46 -12.67
CA LEU A 118 0.59 -12.86 -12.86
C LEU A 118 -0.82 -12.99 -13.46
N HIS A 119 -1.58 -11.90 -13.52
CA HIS A 119 -2.94 -11.96 -14.08
C HIS A 119 -2.86 -12.05 -15.61
N PRO A 120 -3.40 -13.12 -16.23
CA PRO A 120 -3.23 -13.36 -17.69
C PRO A 120 -3.86 -12.26 -18.56
N HIS A 121 -4.85 -11.55 -18.02
CA HIS A 121 -5.60 -10.49 -18.71
C HIS A 121 -5.30 -9.09 -18.15
N LEU A 122 -4.09 -8.85 -17.61
CA LEU A 122 -3.75 -7.52 -17.07
C LEU A 122 -3.87 -6.42 -18.14
N THR A 123 -3.39 -6.69 -19.35
CA THR A 123 -3.49 -5.73 -20.47
C THR A 123 -4.94 -5.43 -20.84
N ASP A 124 -5.82 -6.44 -20.83
CA ASP A 124 -7.25 -6.27 -21.12
C ASP A 124 -7.94 -5.43 -20.03
N ILE A 125 -7.58 -5.66 -18.76
CA ILE A 125 -8.07 -4.84 -17.63
C ILE A 125 -7.66 -3.38 -17.80
N LEU A 126 -6.38 -3.11 -18.11
CA LEU A 126 -5.88 -1.75 -18.31
C LEU A 126 -6.61 -1.06 -19.46
N ALA A 127 -6.71 -1.71 -20.62
CA ALA A 127 -7.41 -1.19 -21.80
C ALA A 127 -8.90 -0.95 -21.53
N GLY A 128 -9.56 -1.89 -20.85
CA GLY A 128 -10.96 -1.77 -20.45
C GLY A 128 -11.20 -0.57 -19.52
N LEU A 129 -10.32 -0.40 -18.51
CA LEU A 129 -10.39 0.76 -17.60
C LEU A 129 -10.15 2.08 -18.34
N ALA A 130 -9.13 2.15 -19.19
CA ALA A 130 -8.83 3.37 -19.96
C ALA A 130 -9.93 3.73 -20.95
N THR A 131 -10.64 2.74 -21.50
CA THR A 131 -11.76 2.96 -22.42
C THR A 131 -13.05 3.38 -21.70
N ALA A 132 -13.33 2.74 -20.55
CA ALA A 132 -14.60 2.92 -19.84
C ALA A 132 -14.58 4.07 -18.82
N THR A 133 -13.40 4.59 -18.46
CA THR A 133 -13.25 5.59 -17.39
C THR A 133 -12.20 6.65 -17.74
N GLY A 134 -12.28 7.81 -17.06
CA GLY A 134 -11.25 8.86 -17.08
C GLY A 134 -10.33 8.85 -15.84
N VAL A 135 -10.28 7.75 -15.08
CA VAL A 135 -9.47 7.65 -13.87
C VAL A 135 -7.97 7.49 -14.17
N GLU A 136 -7.13 7.99 -13.29
CA GLU A 136 -5.69 7.65 -13.32
C GLU A 136 -5.50 6.18 -12.94
N ILE A 137 -4.89 5.38 -13.82
CA ILE A 137 -4.62 3.96 -13.59
C ILE A 137 -3.20 3.78 -13.07
N ALA A 138 -3.05 3.17 -11.91
CA ALA A 138 -1.76 2.86 -11.29
C ALA A 138 -1.64 1.36 -11.03
N LEU A 139 -0.42 0.83 -11.10
CA LEU A 139 -0.09 -0.56 -10.82
C LEU A 139 0.94 -0.64 -9.68
N ILE A 140 0.79 -1.64 -8.80
CA ILE A 140 1.81 -2.00 -7.81
C ILE A 140 2.33 -3.40 -8.15
N THR A 141 3.64 -3.58 -8.24
CA THR A 141 4.27 -4.86 -8.59
C THR A 141 5.57 -5.09 -7.82
N ASN A 142 5.96 -6.35 -7.68
CA ASN A 142 7.27 -6.75 -7.20
C ASN A 142 8.35 -6.73 -8.32
N ALA A 143 7.96 -6.39 -9.53
CA ALA A 143 8.79 -6.22 -10.73
C ALA A 143 9.58 -7.47 -11.20
N SER A 144 9.42 -8.63 -10.58
CA SER A 144 10.18 -9.83 -10.92
C SER A 144 9.87 -10.41 -12.33
N LEU A 145 8.75 -9.99 -12.93
CA LEU A 145 8.26 -10.49 -14.22
C LEU A 145 8.13 -9.37 -15.27
N LEU A 146 8.71 -8.20 -15.01
CA LEU A 146 8.67 -7.11 -15.97
C LEU A 146 9.51 -7.43 -17.22
N SER A 147 8.99 -7.03 -18.37
CA SER A 147 9.71 -7.02 -19.64
C SER A 147 9.41 -5.73 -20.39
N ARG A 148 10.30 -5.31 -21.29
CA ARG A 148 10.04 -4.12 -22.13
C ARG A 148 8.76 -4.26 -22.94
N GLU A 149 8.47 -5.47 -23.43
CA GLU A 149 7.25 -5.75 -24.18
C GLU A 149 6.00 -5.51 -23.35
N SER A 150 5.95 -6.07 -22.12
CA SER A 150 4.82 -5.89 -21.22
C SER A 150 4.64 -4.43 -20.80
N LEU A 151 5.74 -3.73 -20.48
CA LEU A 151 5.70 -2.32 -20.10
C LEU A 151 5.15 -1.43 -21.23
N ARG A 152 5.57 -1.65 -22.48
CA ARG A 152 5.02 -0.96 -23.66
C ARG A 152 3.54 -1.27 -23.85
N ALA A 153 3.15 -2.53 -23.74
CA ALA A 153 1.76 -2.93 -23.88
C ALA A 153 0.89 -2.25 -22.81
N TRP A 154 1.35 -2.17 -21.57
CA TRP A 154 0.60 -1.54 -20.48
C TRP A 154 0.56 -0.02 -20.59
N ASN A 155 1.66 0.62 -21.03
CA ASN A 155 1.69 2.06 -21.31
C ASN A 155 0.65 2.40 -22.41
N ASN A 156 0.67 1.66 -23.51
CA ASN A 156 -0.30 1.82 -24.61
C ASN A 156 -1.74 1.51 -24.16
N ALA A 157 -1.94 0.62 -23.19
CA ALA A 157 -3.24 0.30 -22.61
C ALA A 157 -3.72 1.30 -21.54
N GLY A 158 -2.97 2.39 -21.28
CA GLY A 158 -3.38 3.48 -20.40
C GLY A 158 -2.84 3.40 -18.97
N LEU A 159 -1.84 2.57 -18.69
CA LEU A 159 -1.16 2.60 -17.39
C LEU A 159 -0.43 3.94 -17.22
N ALA A 160 -0.84 4.73 -16.23
CA ALA A 160 -0.28 6.07 -16.00
C ALA A 160 0.84 6.08 -14.94
N ARG A 161 0.92 5.06 -14.08
CA ARG A 161 1.82 5.10 -12.93
C ARG A 161 2.21 3.71 -12.45
N LEU A 162 3.50 3.55 -12.14
CA LEU A 162 4.03 2.29 -11.60
C LEU A 162 4.60 2.48 -10.19
N THR A 163 4.31 1.54 -9.29
CA THR A 163 4.95 1.44 -7.99
C THR A 163 5.61 0.07 -7.88
N ILE A 164 6.89 0.05 -7.57
CA ILE A 164 7.71 -1.16 -7.49
C ILE A 164 8.14 -1.39 -6.03
N SER A 165 7.97 -2.62 -5.55
CA SER A 165 8.39 -3.01 -4.20
C SER A 165 9.82 -3.52 -4.22
N ILE A 166 10.68 -2.96 -3.34
CA ILE A 166 12.06 -3.38 -3.14
C ILE A 166 12.45 -3.20 -1.67
N ASP A 167 12.46 -4.29 -0.90
CA ASP A 167 12.67 -4.24 0.55
C ASP A 167 14.14 -4.34 0.96
N SER A 168 15.02 -4.80 0.08
CA SER A 168 16.46 -4.94 0.36
C SER A 168 17.27 -4.92 -0.92
N LEU A 169 18.49 -4.40 -0.84
CA LEU A 169 19.51 -4.42 -1.91
C LEU A 169 20.49 -5.59 -1.75
N ARG A 170 20.44 -6.30 -0.62
CA ARG A 170 21.33 -7.44 -0.32
C ARG A 170 20.63 -8.74 -0.71
N PRO A 171 21.23 -9.55 -1.62
CA PRO A 171 20.56 -10.74 -2.17
C PRO A 171 20.10 -11.75 -1.12
N ASP A 172 20.91 -11.98 -0.07
CA ASP A 172 20.57 -12.89 1.01
C ASP A 172 19.39 -12.39 1.86
N ARG A 173 19.34 -11.11 2.17
CA ARG A 173 18.22 -10.47 2.88
C ARG A 173 16.97 -10.42 2.04
N PHE A 174 17.09 -10.03 0.75
CA PHE A 174 16.00 -10.02 -0.18
C PHE A 174 15.35 -11.40 -0.28
N ALA A 175 16.16 -12.47 -0.45
CA ALA A 175 15.66 -13.84 -0.49
C ALA A 175 14.96 -14.25 0.83
N ARG A 176 15.48 -13.83 1.98
CA ARG A 176 14.85 -14.08 3.29
C ARG A 176 13.53 -13.34 3.47
N LEU A 177 13.47 -12.07 3.04
CA LEU A 177 12.26 -11.23 3.15
C LEU A 177 11.17 -11.70 2.19
N THR A 178 11.52 -11.98 0.95
CA THR A 178 10.55 -12.31 -0.12
C THR A 178 10.26 -13.79 -0.23
N ARG A 179 11.11 -14.66 0.36
CA ARG A 179 11.05 -16.13 0.22
C ARG A 179 10.91 -16.53 -1.25
N SER A 180 11.71 -15.90 -2.13
CA SER A 180 11.69 -16.11 -3.58
C SER A 180 13.10 -16.34 -4.12
N SER A 181 13.19 -16.83 -5.36
CA SER A 181 14.44 -16.96 -6.11
C SER A 181 14.83 -15.70 -6.89
N SER A 182 14.00 -14.67 -6.86
CA SER A 182 14.32 -13.37 -7.50
C SER A 182 15.41 -12.63 -6.76
N SER A 183 16.04 -11.68 -7.43
CA SER A 183 17.14 -10.89 -6.88
C SER A 183 16.82 -9.38 -6.90
N PRO A 184 17.44 -8.57 -6.03
CA PRO A 184 17.33 -7.11 -6.10
C PRO A 184 17.75 -6.57 -7.47
N ALA A 185 18.75 -7.17 -8.12
CA ALA A 185 19.21 -6.76 -9.44
C ALA A 185 18.11 -6.85 -10.50
N GLN A 186 17.31 -7.94 -10.51
CA GLN A 186 16.16 -8.06 -11.40
C GLN A 186 15.10 -6.97 -11.16
N VAL A 187 14.86 -6.62 -9.89
CA VAL A 187 13.92 -5.53 -9.56
C VAL A 187 14.43 -4.19 -10.06
N LEU A 188 15.73 -3.89 -9.85
CA LEU A 188 16.36 -2.65 -10.32
C LEU A 188 16.42 -2.56 -11.85
N GLU A 189 16.63 -3.68 -12.54
CA GLU A 189 16.49 -3.77 -13.98
C GLU A 189 15.06 -3.44 -14.43
N GLY A 190 14.06 -3.93 -13.71
CA GLY A 190 12.65 -3.59 -13.93
C GLY A 190 12.36 -2.10 -13.74
N VAL A 191 13.00 -1.44 -12.75
CA VAL A 191 12.91 0.01 -12.55
C VAL A 191 13.48 0.74 -13.76
N GLN A 192 14.67 0.37 -14.21
CA GLN A 192 15.30 0.99 -15.37
C GLN A 192 14.47 0.80 -16.64
N MET A 193 13.97 -0.42 -16.88
CA MET A 193 13.10 -0.68 -18.03
C MET A 193 11.83 0.19 -18.00
N ALA A 194 11.21 0.39 -16.84
CA ALA A 194 10.01 1.21 -16.71
C ALA A 194 10.30 2.70 -17.02
N LEU A 195 11.46 3.20 -16.60
CA LEU A 195 11.90 4.57 -16.91
C LEU A 195 12.21 4.74 -18.40
N ASP A 196 12.89 3.75 -19.00
CA ASP A 196 13.21 3.74 -20.44
C ASP A 196 11.96 3.70 -21.34
N GLU A 197 10.84 3.15 -20.83
CA GLU A 197 9.55 3.08 -21.54
C GLU A 197 8.60 4.22 -21.14
N ASP A 198 9.12 5.30 -20.55
CA ASP A 198 8.40 6.54 -20.17
C ASP A 198 7.21 6.33 -19.21
N LEU A 199 7.18 5.22 -18.46
CA LEU A 199 6.18 4.96 -17.43
C LEU A 199 6.46 5.79 -16.16
N THR A 200 6.38 7.10 -16.29
CA THR A 200 6.65 8.05 -15.19
C THR A 200 5.37 8.67 -14.64
N PRO A 201 5.29 8.88 -13.31
CA PRO A 201 6.32 8.64 -12.30
C PRO A 201 6.39 7.19 -11.82
N VAL A 202 7.61 6.65 -11.74
CA VAL A 202 7.89 5.42 -11.01
C VAL A 202 8.09 5.76 -9.53
N LYS A 203 7.54 4.91 -8.65
CA LYS A 203 7.77 4.99 -7.21
C LYS A 203 8.30 3.67 -6.67
N LEU A 204 9.20 3.73 -5.71
CA LEU A 204 9.72 2.55 -5.01
C LEU A 204 9.13 2.48 -3.60
N ASN A 205 8.79 1.29 -3.14
CA ASN A 205 8.32 1.06 -1.77
C ASN A 205 9.23 0.04 -1.08
N ALA A 206 9.56 0.28 0.19
CA ALA A 206 10.18 -0.69 1.08
C ALA A 206 9.46 -0.73 2.43
N VAL A 207 9.18 -1.92 2.93
CA VAL A 207 8.76 -2.16 4.31
C VAL A 207 10.02 -2.38 5.15
N LEU A 208 10.25 -1.54 6.16
CA LEU A 208 11.38 -1.72 7.06
C LEU A 208 10.99 -2.55 8.28
N ILE A 209 11.79 -3.58 8.55
CA ILE A 209 11.59 -4.53 9.64
C ILE A 209 12.89 -4.66 10.42
N ARG A 210 12.84 -4.39 11.72
CA ARG A 210 14.00 -4.48 12.61
C ARG A 210 14.55 -5.92 12.67
N GLY A 211 15.89 -6.02 12.55
CA GLY A 211 16.60 -7.29 12.44
C GLY A 211 16.58 -7.93 11.06
N PHE A 212 16.02 -7.22 10.05
CA PHE A 212 16.02 -7.68 8.65
C PHE A 212 16.72 -6.69 7.71
N ASN A 213 16.23 -5.44 7.63
CA ASN A 213 16.65 -4.48 6.62
C ASN A 213 16.65 -3.01 7.10
N GLU A 214 16.48 -2.74 8.38
CA GLU A 214 16.43 -1.37 8.93
C GLU A 214 17.72 -0.58 8.68
N ASP A 215 18.84 -1.26 8.56
CA ASP A 215 20.15 -0.66 8.28
C ASP A 215 20.38 -0.32 6.81
N GLU A 216 19.46 -0.73 5.91
CA GLU A 216 19.52 -0.41 4.47
C GLU A 216 18.78 0.89 4.09
N ALA A 217 18.19 1.60 5.05
CA ALA A 217 17.38 2.79 4.78
C ALA A 217 18.13 3.85 3.95
N VAL A 218 19.40 4.09 4.23
CA VAL A 218 20.23 5.07 3.51
C VAL A 218 20.53 4.60 2.08
N GLU A 219 20.90 3.33 1.92
CA GLU A 219 21.20 2.73 0.62
C GLU A 219 19.95 2.70 -0.28
N LEU A 220 18.79 2.35 0.30
CA LEU A 220 17.51 2.40 -0.41
C LEU A 220 17.11 3.84 -0.78
N ALA A 221 17.35 4.83 0.11
CA ALA A 221 17.10 6.23 -0.22
C ALA A 221 18.01 6.74 -1.36
N ALA A 222 19.23 6.22 -1.48
CA ALA A 222 20.12 6.54 -2.59
C ALA A 222 19.54 6.13 -3.96
N LEU A 223 18.68 5.12 -4.03
CA LEU A 223 17.99 4.74 -5.28
C LEU A 223 17.14 5.88 -5.83
N ALA A 224 16.48 6.66 -4.94
CA ALA A 224 15.71 7.83 -5.37
C ALA A 224 16.58 8.82 -6.14
N ARG A 225 17.81 9.02 -5.68
CA ARG A 225 18.80 9.92 -6.30
C ARG A 225 19.34 9.34 -7.62
N THR A 226 19.62 8.04 -7.63
CA THR A 226 20.18 7.33 -8.78
C THR A 226 19.21 7.29 -9.97
N PHE A 227 17.94 6.97 -9.69
CA PHE A 227 16.92 6.78 -10.72
C PHE A 227 16.03 8.01 -10.95
N GLY A 228 16.15 9.07 -10.15
CA GLY A 228 15.24 10.22 -10.25
C GLY A 228 13.80 9.86 -9.89
N VAL A 229 13.56 9.06 -8.83
CA VAL A 229 12.25 8.55 -8.44
C VAL A 229 11.93 8.87 -6.98
N GLU A 230 10.71 8.55 -6.55
CA GLU A 230 10.31 8.64 -5.14
C GLU A 230 10.51 7.29 -4.44
N MET A 231 11.44 7.22 -3.46
CA MET A 231 11.59 6.07 -2.56
C MET A 231 10.71 6.24 -1.33
N ARG A 232 9.86 5.25 -1.01
CA ARG A 232 8.92 5.28 0.10
C ARG A 232 9.22 4.21 1.12
N PHE A 233 9.37 4.61 2.36
CA PHE A 233 9.54 3.73 3.50
C PHE A 233 8.21 3.53 4.22
N ILE A 234 7.83 2.29 4.42
CA ILE A 234 6.56 1.89 5.03
C ILE A 234 6.84 1.24 6.38
N GLU A 235 6.20 1.72 7.42
CA GLU A 235 6.24 1.07 8.72
C GLU A 235 5.60 -0.32 8.67
N TYR A 236 6.25 -1.30 9.29
CA TYR A 236 5.74 -2.67 9.40
C TYR A 236 4.42 -2.71 10.19
N MET A 237 3.39 -3.26 9.59
CA MET A 237 2.02 -3.30 10.11
C MET A 237 1.57 -4.72 10.47
N PRO A 238 0.65 -4.90 11.46
CA PRO A 238 0.06 -6.18 11.81
C PRO A 238 -0.98 -6.63 10.77
N LEU A 239 -0.51 -7.21 9.66
CA LEU A 239 -1.34 -7.68 8.52
C LEU A 239 -0.89 -9.04 8.00
N ASP A 240 0.01 -9.70 8.70
CA ASP A 240 0.44 -11.07 8.44
C ASP A 240 -0.63 -12.05 8.93
N SER A 241 -0.91 -13.11 8.16
CA SER A 241 -1.93 -14.11 8.50
C SER A 241 -1.58 -14.97 9.72
N ALA A 242 -0.29 -15.08 10.05
CA ALA A 242 0.15 -15.83 11.23
C ALA A 242 -0.06 -15.08 12.56
N HIS A 243 -0.52 -13.82 12.53
CA HIS A 243 -0.59 -12.95 13.71
C HIS A 243 0.76 -12.85 14.46
N ALA A 244 1.87 -12.93 13.71
CA ALA A 244 3.23 -12.95 14.24
C ALA A 244 3.86 -11.55 14.32
N TRP A 245 3.07 -10.51 14.05
CA TRP A 245 3.53 -9.14 14.19
C TRP A 245 3.96 -8.85 15.63
N ASP A 246 5.14 -8.27 15.76
CA ASP A 246 5.74 -7.93 17.03
C ASP A 246 6.23 -6.48 16.98
N SER A 247 5.82 -5.68 17.95
CA SER A 247 6.23 -4.28 18.06
C SER A 247 7.76 -4.09 18.19
N SER A 248 8.49 -5.10 18.66
CA SER A 248 9.95 -5.07 18.72
C SER A 248 10.61 -5.06 17.34
N LYS A 249 9.89 -5.53 16.30
CA LYS A 249 10.35 -5.52 14.91
C LYS A 249 9.95 -4.26 14.15
N TRP A 250 9.16 -3.39 14.76
CA TRP A 250 8.75 -2.14 14.15
C TRP A 250 9.88 -1.13 14.12
N VAL A 251 10.04 -0.44 12.99
CA VAL A 251 10.95 0.69 12.79
C VAL A 251 10.10 1.91 12.48
N SER A 252 10.23 2.97 13.27
CA SER A 252 9.42 4.17 13.05
C SER A 252 9.90 4.99 11.85
N ALA A 253 8.97 5.72 11.24
CA ALA A 253 9.31 6.68 10.19
C ALA A 253 10.31 7.74 10.67
N ALA A 254 10.26 8.12 11.96
CA ALA A 254 11.19 9.07 12.56
C ALA A 254 12.61 8.50 12.65
N GLU A 255 12.78 7.24 13.08
CA GLU A 255 14.10 6.58 13.09
C GLU A 255 14.66 6.46 11.68
N THR A 256 13.85 6.00 10.73
CA THR A 256 14.23 5.88 9.32
C THR A 256 14.67 7.22 8.75
N ARG A 257 13.89 8.27 9.01
CA ARG A 257 14.22 9.62 8.57
C ARG A 257 15.53 10.11 9.16
N THR A 258 15.74 9.94 10.48
CA THR A 258 16.96 10.35 11.15
C THR A 258 18.18 9.65 10.57
N ALA A 259 18.10 8.36 10.27
CA ALA A 259 19.19 7.62 9.64
C ALA A 259 19.53 8.19 8.24
N ILE A 260 18.52 8.51 7.43
CA ILE A 260 18.71 9.09 6.09
C ILE A 260 19.26 10.52 6.20
N GLU A 261 18.75 11.35 7.09
CA GLU A 261 19.19 12.74 7.31
C GLU A 261 20.66 12.82 7.80
N GLY A 262 21.16 11.76 8.42
CA GLY A 262 22.58 11.65 8.77
C GLY A 262 23.53 11.61 7.58
N VAL A 263 23.02 11.33 6.37
CA VAL A 263 23.81 11.25 5.11
C VAL A 263 23.30 12.20 4.05
N PHE A 264 21.98 12.28 3.87
CA PHE A 264 21.33 13.10 2.86
C PHE A 264 20.42 14.12 3.54
N PRO A 265 20.72 15.43 3.46
CA PRO A 265 19.89 16.45 4.09
C PRO A 265 18.53 16.55 3.41
N LEU A 266 17.46 16.48 4.19
CA LEU A 266 16.07 16.46 3.74
C LEU A 266 15.30 17.70 4.20
N ILE A 267 14.34 18.15 3.38
CA ILE A 267 13.35 19.14 3.75
C ILE A 267 11.96 18.67 3.32
N ALA A 268 10.95 18.91 4.14
CA ALA A 268 9.57 18.54 3.83
C ALA A 268 9.09 19.23 2.54
N CYS A 269 8.27 18.53 1.76
CA CYS A 269 7.52 19.13 0.66
C CYS A 269 6.22 19.75 1.20
N ASP A 270 5.90 20.96 0.75
CA ASP A 270 4.74 21.74 1.23
C ASP A 270 3.44 21.38 0.48
N ASP A 271 3.53 20.56 -0.58
CA ASP A 271 2.45 20.24 -1.53
C ASP A 271 1.77 18.89 -1.29
N ASP A 272 2.03 18.25 -0.16
CA ASP A 272 1.41 16.97 0.18
C ASP A 272 -0.12 17.11 0.40
N ASP A 273 -0.92 16.44 -0.43
CA ASP A 273 -2.36 16.27 -0.20
C ASP A 273 -2.56 15.60 1.19
N PRO A 274 -3.39 16.15 2.09
CA PRO A 274 -3.67 15.56 3.39
C PRO A 274 -4.13 14.09 3.34
N SER A 275 -4.74 13.66 2.22
CA SER A 275 -5.12 12.26 1.98
C SER A 275 -3.97 11.38 1.52
N SER A 276 -2.81 11.95 1.18
CA SER A 276 -1.61 11.21 0.78
C SER A 276 -1.17 10.23 1.87
N THR A 277 -0.75 9.03 1.46
CA THR A 277 -0.23 8.04 2.41
C THR A 277 1.17 8.38 2.91
N ALA A 278 2.00 8.95 2.03
CA ALA A 278 3.37 9.33 2.34
C ALA A 278 3.44 10.83 2.67
N ARG A 279 4.25 11.17 3.66
CA ARG A 279 4.81 12.52 3.80
C ARG A 279 6.12 12.55 3.06
N THR A 280 6.24 13.47 2.09
CA THR A 280 7.36 13.53 1.15
C THR A 280 8.38 14.59 1.52
N PHE A 281 9.63 14.27 1.22
CA PHE A 281 10.79 15.12 1.48
C PHE A 281 11.65 15.16 0.22
N ARG A 282 12.18 16.34 -0.11
CA ARG A 282 13.19 16.51 -1.14
C ARG A 282 14.58 16.56 -0.53
N PHE A 283 15.56 16.15 -1.30
CA PHE A 283 16.97 16.32 -0.97
C PHE A 283 17.36 17.79 -1.17
N THR A 284 17.98 18.42 -0.17
CA THR A 284 18.35 19.85 -0.26
C THR A 284 19.62 20.11 -1.05
N ASP A 285 20.42 19.07 -1.28
CA ASP A 285 21.64 19.09 -2.07
C ASP A 285 21.43 18.73 -3.57
N LEU A 286 20.17 18.53 -3.98
CA LEU A 286 19.75 18.40 -5.37
C LEU A 286 18.96 19.63 -5.83
N GLU A 287 18.84 19.79 -7.14
CA GLU A 287 17.99 20.82 -7.74
C GLU A 287 16.58 20.78 -7.16
N LYS A 288 15.94 21.96 -6.98
CA LYS A 288 14.63 22.09 -6.34
C LYS A 288 13.53 21.29 -7.06
N ASP A 289 13.62 21.20 -8.37
CA ASP A 289 12.69 20.48 -9.27
C ASP A 289 13.10 19.04 -9.54
N SER A 290 14.21 18.56 -8.95
CA SER A 290 14.60 17.15 -9.04
C SER A 290 13.41 16.24 -8.70
N PRO A 291 13.12 15.20 -9.50
CA PRO A 291 12.05 14.24 -9.20
C PRO A 291 12.40 13.32 -8.02
N ALA A 292 13.68 13.25 -7.64
CA ALA A 292 14.14 12.44 -6.51
C ALA A 292 13.51 12.90 -5.19
N ARG A 293 12.79 11.99 -4.53
CA ARG A 293 12.08 12.24 -3.26
C ARG A 293 12.24 11.06 -2.32
N VAL A 294 12.10 11.33 -1.03
CA VAL A 294 11.90 10.31 0.00
C VAL A 294 10.53 10.50 0.63
N GLY A 295 9.77 9.43 0.74
CA GLY A 295 8.45 9.45 1.37
C GLY A 295 8.39 8.52 2.58
N PHE A 296 7.67 8.91 3.63
CA PHE A 296 7.44 8.08 4.80
C PHE A 296 5.95 7.78 4.94
N ILE A 297 5.60 6.49 4.95
CA ILE A 297 4.25 5.99 5.18
C ILE A 297 4.23 5.44 6.60
N ALA A 298 3.67 6.22 7.52
CA ALA A 298 3.75 6.01 8.96
C ALA A 298 2.37 5.65 9.58
N PRO A 299 1.77 4.52 9.21
CA PRO A 299 0.46 4.15 9.73
C PRO A 299 0.45 3.87 11.23
N VAL A 300 1.58 3.46 11.81
CA VAL A 300 1.69 3.12 13.23
C VAL A 300 2.01 4.36 14.06
N SER A 301 3.07 5.10 13.70
CA SER A 301 3.54 6.24 14.50
C SER A 301 2.79 7.56 14.22
N ASN A 302 2.32 7.77 12.99
CA ASN A 302 1.58 8.97 12.58
C ASN A 302 0.44 8.63 11.61
N PRO A 303 -0.68 8.06 12.10
CA PRO A 303 -1.80 7.65 11.28
C PRO A 303 -2.43 8.79 10.48
N PHE A 304 -2.61 8.59 9.19
CA PHE A 304 -3.25 9.55 8.26
C PHE A 304 -4.74 9.20 8.00
N CYS A 305 -5.40 8.58 8.99
CA CYS A 305 -6.77 8.11 8.87
C CYS A 305 -7.79 9.23 8.73
N GLY A 306 -7.56 10.39 9.35
CA GLY A 306 -8.49 11.53 9.37
C GLY A 306 -8.82 12.09 7.99
N ALA A 307 -7.92 11.96 6.99
CA ALA A 307 -8.11 12.40 5.62
C ALA A 307 -8.15 11.23 4.61
N CYS A 308 -8.40 10.01 5.06
CA CYS A 308 -8.30 8.81 4.23
C CYS A 308 -9.34 8.78 3.10
N SER A 309 -8.90 8.83 1.85
CA SER A 309 -9.73 8.82 0.64
C SER A 309 -9.84 7.45 -0.04
N ARG A 310 -9.49 6.35 0.64
CA ARG A 310 -9.31 5.04 0.01
C ARG A 310 -10.44 4.07 0.30
N LEU A 311 -10.85 3.31 -0.72
CA LEU A 311 -11.69 2.11 -0.65
C LEU A 311 -10.93 0.95 -1.29
N ARG A 312 -11.23 -0.29 -0.89
CA ARG A 312 -10.60 -1.49 -1.43
C ARG A 312 -11.63 -2.50 -1.91
N ILE A 313 -11.29 -3.20 -3.00
CA ILE A 313 -12.02 -4.36 -3.49
C ILE A 313 -11.02 -5.50 -3.60
N THR A 314 -11.34 -6.63 -2.99
CA THR A 314 -10.53 -7.84 -3.04
C THR A 314 -10.72 -8.58 -4.35
N ALA A 315 -9.80 -9.49 -4.71
CA ALA A 315 -9.88 -10.25 -5.95
C ALA A 315 -11.17 -11.12 -6.03
N ASP A 316 -11.68 -11.58 -4.88
CA ASP A 316 -12.94 -12.31 -4.76
C ASP A 316 -14.17 -11.40 -4.62
N GLY A 317 -14.04 -10.10 -4.88
CA GLY A 317 -15.14 -9.15 -4.97
C GLY A 317 -15.74 -8.71 -3.64
N LYS A 318 -14.93 -8.63 -2.56
CA LYS A 318 -15.36 -8.05 -1.29
C LYS A 318 -14.93 -6.59 -1.20
N VAL A 319 -15.83 -5.70 -0.80
CA VAL A 319 -15.50 -4.31 -0.47
C VAL A 319 -15.02 -4.20 0.96
N ARG A 320 -13.87 -3.57 1.15
CA ARG A 320 -13.26 -3.28 2.45
C ARG A 320 -13.10 -1.78 2.63
N PRO A 321 -13.83 -1.16 3.56
CA PRO A 321 -13.73 0.28 3.82
C PRO A 321 -12.35 0.70 4.33
N CYS A 322 -11.65 -0.18 5.04
CA CYS A 322 -10.32 0.05 5.59
C CYS A 322 -9.40 -1.16 5.35
N LEU A 323 -8.09 -0.93 5.30
CA LEU A 323 -7.07 -1.99 5.26
C LEU A 323 -7.22 -2.94 6.47
N PHE A 324 -7.53 -2.38 7.63
CA PHE A 324 -7.71 -3.07 8.91
C PHE A 324 -9.19 -3.37 9.24
N SER A 325 -10.08 -3.33 8.24
CA SER A 325 -11.47 -3.70 8.48
C SER A 325 -11.57 -5.18 8.82
N THR A 326 -12.31 -5.52 9.85
CA THR A 326 -12.70 -6.90 10.17
C THR A 326 -14.01 -7.30 9.51
N THR A 327 -14.71 -6.33 8.88
CA THR A 327 -15.95 -6.55 8.14
C THR A 327 -15.74 -6.35 6.65
N GLU A 328 -16.47 -7.11 5.85
CA GLU A 328 -16.43 -7.10 4.39
C GLU A 328 -17.85 -7.07 3.82
N TRP A 329 -18.02 -6.40 2.67
CA TRP A 329 -19.28 -6.31 1.95
C TRP A 329 -19.18 -7.13 0.67
N ASP A 330 -20.08 -8.08 0.47
CA ASP A 330 -20.06 -8.97 -0.70
C ASP A 330 -20.63 -8.26 -1.93
N LEU A 331 -19.77 -7.66 -2.74
CA LEU A 331 -20.13 -7.00 -4.00
C LEU A 331 -20.34 -8.02 -5.12
N ARG A 332 -19.63 -9.13 -5.13
CA ARG A 332 -19.68 -10.11 -6.21
C ARG A 332 -21.06 -10.74 -6.36
N SER A 333 -21.72 -11.08 -5.25
CA SER A 333 -23.02 -11.73 -5.28
C SER A 333 -24.11 -10.89 -5.99
N PRO A 334 -24.37 -9.61 -5.64
CA PRO A 334 -25.30 -8.79 -6.37
C PRO A 334 -24.84 -8.51 -7.80
N LEU A 335 -23.52 -8.31 -8.03
CA LEU A 335 -22.97 -8.11 -9.37
C LEU A 335 -23.31 -9.27 -10.32
N ARG A 336 -23.15 -10.52 -9.87
CA ARG A 336 -23.47 -11.73 -10.64
C ARG A 336 -24.95 -12.09 -10.67
N ALA A 337 -25.74 -11.59 -9.73
CA ALA A 337 -27.19 -11.71 -9.74
C ALA A 337 -27.87 -10.74 -10.73
N GLY A 338 -27.11 -9.90 -11.44
CA GLY A 338 -27.63 -8.96 -12.42
C GLY A 338 -28.11 -7.64 -11.84
N ALA A 339 -27.62 -7.22 -10.68
CA ALA A 339 -27.90 -5.92 -10.10
C ALA A 339 -27.56 -4.80 -11.12
N THR A 340 -28.39 -3.77 -11.15
CA THR A 340 -28.18 -2.57 -11.97
C THR A 340 -26.99 -1.75 -11.46
N ASP A 341 -26.48 -0.85 -12.29
CA ASP A 341 -25.39 0.05 -11.88
C ASP A 341 -25.80 0.97 -10.75
N GLU A 342 -27.09 1.33 -10.66
CA GLU A 342 -27.63 2.13 -9.58
C GLU A 342 -27.65 1.38 -8.25
N GLU A 343 -28.07 0.11 -8.26
CA GLU A 343 -28.05 -0.75 -7.07
C GLU A 343 -26.62 -1.01 -6.58
N LEU A 344 -25.67 -1.22 -7.50
CA LEU A 344 -24.28 -1.39 -7.18
C LEU A 344 -23.63 -0.08 -6.66
N ALA A 345 -24.04 1.07 -7.20
CA ALA A 345 -23.61 2.37 -6.70
C ALA A 345 -24.10 2.62 -5.27
N ASP A 346 -25.37 2.32 -4.98
CA ASP A 346 -25.92 2.41 -3.62
C ASP A 346 -25.19 1.46 -2.67
N PHE A 347 -24.88 0.24 -3.12
CA PHE A 347 -24.09 -0.71 -2.35
C PHE A 347 -22.70 -0.16 -2.00
N LEU A 348 -21.99 0.47 -2.94
CA LEU A 348 -20.67 1.07 -2.70
C LEU A 348 -20.75 2.28 -1.74
N ILE A 349 -21.83 3.06 -1.82
CA ILE A 349 -22.08 4.17 -0.88
C ILE A 349 -22.31 3.60 0.54
N ASP A 350 -23.15 2.57 0.67
CA ASP A 350 -23.40 1.94 1.98
C ASP A 350 -22.15 1.33 2.58
N ALA A 351 -21.37 0.60 1.80
CA ALA A 351 -20.10 0.06 2.24
C ALA A 351 -19.12 1.16 2.69
N THR A 352 -19.06 2.27 1.92
CA THR A 352 -18.24 3.43 2.26
C THR A 352 -18.67 4.08 3.56
N TRP A 353 -19.98 4.21 3.79
CA TRP A 353 -20.54 4.83 4.99
C TRP A 353 -20.06 4.16 6.28
N THR A 354 -19.81 2.85 6.24
CA THR A 354 -19.34 2.06 7.38
C THR A 354 -17.85 2.18 7.68
N LYS A 355 -17.14 3.03 6.93
CA LYS A 355 -15.69 3.21 7.12
C LYS A 355 -15.39 3.73 8.53
N GLN A 356 -14.53 3.00 9.25
CA GLN A 356 -14.13 3.33 10.61
C GLN A 356 -13.31 4.63 10.68
N PRO A 357 -13.30 5.34 11.83
CA PRO A 357 -12.57 6.61 11.99
C PRO A 357 -11.06 6.44 11.81
N GLY A 358 -10.52 5.33 12.28
CA GLY A 358 -9.10 4.96 12.16
C GLY A 358 -8.91 3.46 12.30
N HIS A 359 -7.69 2.98 12.04
CA HIS A 359 -7.39 1.54 12.12
C HIS A 359 -7.19 1.01 13.54
N GLY A 360 -6.96 1.89 14.51
CA GLY A 360 -6.86 1.52 15.93
C GLY A 360 -5.66 0.65 16.33
N ILE A 361 -4.60 0.52 15.50
CA ILE A 361 -3.44 -0.36 15.78
C ILE A 361 -2.83 -0.10 17.17
N THR A 362 -2.85 1.15 17.62
CA THR A 362 -2.29 1.57 18.91
C THR A 362 -3.31 1.53 20.06
N SER A 363 -4.55 1.15 19.80
CA SER A 363 -5.60 1.04 20.83
C SER A 363 -5.58 -0.33 21.51
N SER A 364 -5.99 -0.38 22.77
CA SER A 364 -6.08 -1.61 23.55
C SER A 364 -7.14 -2.61 23.03
N GLY A 365 -8.04 -2.17 22.15
CA GLY A 365 -9.06 -2.99 21.51
C GLY A 365 -8.77 -3.34 20.05
N PHE A 366 -7.53 -3.15 19.57
CA PHE A 366 -7.19 -3.50 18.20
C PHE A 366 -7.32 -5.00 17.96
N VAL A 367 -8.04 -5.35 16.91
CA VAL A 367 -8.16 -6.72 16.39
C VAL A 367 -7.52 -6.76 15.02
N GLN A 368 -6.50 -7.58 14.87
CA GLN A 368 -5.86 -7.81 13.57
C GLN A 368 -6.83 -8.52 12.64
N PRO A 369 -6.98 -8.07 11.37
CA PRO A 369 -7.79 -8.78 10.39
C PRO A 369 -7.23 -10.18 10.08
N ASP A 370 -8.11 -11.16 9.88
CA ASP A 370 -7.71 -12.53 9.52
C ASP A 370 -7.17 -12.64 8.07
N ARG A 371 -7.62 -11.76 7.17
CA ARG A 371 -7.12 -11.77 5.78
C ARG A 371 -5.71 -11.20 5.70
N PRO A 372 -4.77 -11.92 5.04
CA PRO A 372 -3.42 -11.42 4.81
C PRO A 372 -3.40 -10.26 3.82
N MET A 373 -2.32 -9.48 3.84
CA MET A 373 -2.11 -8.32 2.96
C MET A 373 -2.35 -8.64 1.48
N SER A 374 -1.89 -9.80 1.01
CA SER A 374 -2.04 -10.25 -0.38
C SER A 374 -3.48 -10.48 -0.82
N ALA A 375 -4.38 -10.82 0.11
CA ALA A 375 -5.79 -11.06 -0.20
C ALA A 375 -6.66 -9.79 -0.10
N ILE A 376 -6.10 -8.67 0.38
CA ILE A 376 -6.81 -7.39 0.53
C ILE A 376 -6.26 -6.27 -0.35
N GLY A 377 -5.30 -6.59 -1.20
CA GLY A 377 -4.67 -5.64 -2.11
C GLY A 377 -3.74 -4.67 -1.38
N GLY A 378 -2.54 -5.14 -1.08
CA GLY A 378 -1.46 -4.42 -0.39
C GLY A 378 -0.89 -3.23 -1.15
#